data_758e1786cdf94139032db7f62a930b27
#
_entry.id   758e1786cdf94139032db7f62a930b27
#
_cell.length_a   1.000
_cell.length_b   1.000
_cell.length_c   1.000
_cell.angle_alpha   90.00
_cell.angle_beta   90.00
_cell.angle_gamma   90.00
#
_symmetry.space_group_name_H-M   'P 1'
#
loop_
_entity.id
_entity.type
_entity.pdbx_description
1 polymer ?
#
loop_
_entity_poly.entity_id
_entity_poly.type
_entity_poly.pdbx_seq_one_letter_code
_entity_poly.pdbx_strand_id
1 'polypeptide(L)'
;VVELARHMADIIIETGFPERCLIFCSWGWEEEGLWGSRAYVEQMQSSLRENLRLYINFDMNHVDSDFENRGNSLTLFTNNNDDYQHIQAIAQIYQKERSEIANRYDIRFQLLDGDLGDDNQMPCNSDHCPFVYDLGGKDGRAVVCYGGGSWEYHTYLDTMDRFNEESLDVSTTIYGTYMR
;
A
#
# COMPACT_ATOMS: atom_id res chain seq x y z
N VAL A 1 7.01 -6.22 -2.25
CA VAL A 1 7.77 -5.16 -2.96
C VAL A 1 8.78 -5.75 -3.94
N VAL A 2 9.65 -6.67 -3.53
CA VAL A 2 10.70 -7.25 -4.41
C VAL A 2 10.09 -7.98 -5.61
N GLU A 3 9.09 -8.82 -5.40
CA GLU A 3 8.42 -9.57 -6.48
C GLU A 3 7.69 -8.63 -7.45
N LEU A 4 7.05 -7.59 -6.94
CA LEU A 4 6.43 -6.57 -7.76
C LEU A 4 7.46 -5.81 -8.60
N ALA A 5 8.62 -5.48 -8.02
CA ALA A 5 9.72 -4.83 -8.76
C ALA A 5 10.24 -5.72 -9.90
N ARG A 6 10.40 -7.02 -9.65
CA ARG A 6 10.82 -8.00 -10.66
C ARG A 6 9.80 -8.08 -11.79
N HIS A 7 8.52 -8.19 -11.47
CA HIS A 7 7.45 -8.26 -12.46
C HIS A 7 7.35 -6.98 -13.29
N MET A 8 7.49 -5.81 -12.67
CA MET A 8 7.51 -4.53 -13.39
C MET A 8 8.73 -4.41 -14.30
N ALA A 9 9.88 -4.93 -13.91
CA ALA A 9 11.06 -4.98 -14.78
C ALA A 9 10.81 -5.84 -16.04
N ASP A 10 10.16 -6.99 -15.89
CA ASP A 10 9.79 -7.84 -17.04
C ASP A 10 8.83 -7.10 -17.98
N ILE A 11 7.82 -6.41 -17.45
CA ILE A 11 6.89 -5.60 -18.24
C ILE A 11 7.64 -4.49 -19.01
N ILE A 12 8.56 -3.79 -18.36
CA ILE A 12 9.36 -2.72 -18.98
C ILE A 12 10.20 -3.26 -20.13
N ILE A 13 10.77 -4.45 -19.99
CA ILE A 13 11.54 -5.11 -21.06
C ILE A 13 10.64 -5.36 -22.29
N GLU A 14 9.39 -5.78 -22.09
CA GLU A 14 8.46 -6.10 -23.15
C GLU A 14 7.80 -4.87 -23.79
N THR A 15 7.46 -3.87 -22.98
CA THR A 15 6.61 -2.74 -23.41
C THR A 15 7.37 -1.42 -23.55
N GLY A 16 8.62 -1.36 -23.10
CA GLY A 16 9.43 -0.14 -23.05
C GLY A 16 9.37 0.56 -21.70
N PHE A 17 10.18 1.59 -21.53
CA PHE A 17 10.27 2.34 -20.28
C PHE A 17 8.98 3.11 -19.99
N PRO A 18 8.54 3.15 -18.72
CA PRO A 18 7.42 3.97 -18.31
C PRO A 18 7.77 5.46 -18.45
N GLU A 19 6.75 6.30 -18.57
CA GLU A 19 6.91 7.76 -18.62
C GLU A 19 7.51 8.33 -17.32
N ARG A 20 7.42 7.59 -16.23
CA ARG A 20 7.89 8.00 -14.89
C ARG A 20 8.77 6.94 -14.26
N CYS A 21 9.71 7.38 -13.45
CA CYS A 21 10.54 6.51 -12.63
C CYS A 21 9.70 5.75 -11.59
N LEU A 22 9.92 4.45 -11.48
CA LEU A 22 9.42 3.62 -10.37
C LEU A 22 10.58 3.39 -9.40
N ILE A 23 10.35 3.71 -8.13
CA ILE A 23 11.33 3.53 -7.05
C ILE A 23 10.73 2.53 -6.06
N PHE A 24 11.41 1.42 -5.83
CA PHE A 24 11.02 0.40 -4.88
C PHE A 24 11.88 0.53 -3.63
N CYS A 25 11.23 0.74 -2.48
CA CYS A 25 11.90 0.97 -1.21
C CYS A 25 11.50 -0.06 -0.16
N SER A 26 12.42 -0.33 0.75
CA SER A 26 12.15 -1.01 2.01
C SER A 26 12.69 -0.12 3.12
N TRP A 27 11.85 0.24 4.07
CA TRP A 27 12.19 1.16 5.14
C TRP A 27 12.62 0.39 6.38
N GLY A 28 13.58 0.92 7.10
CA GLY A 28 13.98 0.42 8.41
C GLY A 28 13.42 1.30 9.52
N TRP A 29 13.30 0.74 10.73
CA TRP A 29 12.89 1.46 11.94
C TRP A 29 11.49 2.09 11.84
N GLU A 30 10.57 1.38 11.18
CA GLU A 30 9.16 1.80 11.08
C GLU A 30 8.54 1.87 12.48
N GLU A 31 8.66 0.80 13.26
CA GLU A 31 8.10 0.62 14.60
C GLU A 31 8.65 1.61 15.66
N GLU A 32 9.80 2.20 15.40
CA GLU A 32 10.44 3.19 16.28
C GLU A 32 10.07 4.66 15.89
N GLY A 33 9.08 4.83 15.02
CA GLY A 33 8.58 6.15 14.62
C GLY A 33 8.89 6.54 13.19
N LEU A 34 8.88 5.59 12.27
CA LEU A 34 9.04 5.81 10.81
C LEU A 34 10.39 6.44 10.44
N TRP A 35 11.45 6.09 11.15
CA TRP A 35 12.73 6.80 11.02
C TRP A 35 13.32 6.71 9.63
N GLY A 36 13.24 5.54 8.98
CA GLY A 36 13.77 5.36 7.62
C GLY A 36 13.06 6.22 6.59
N SER A 37 11.75 6.17 6.55
CA SER A 37 10.94 6.94 5.61
C SER A 37 11.00 8.45 5.89
N ARG A 38 10.98 8.87 7.16
CA ARG A 38 11.14 10.29 7.56
C ARG A 38 12.49 10.85 7.14
N ALA A 39 13.57 10.14 7.43
CA ALA A 39 14.92 10.59 7.04
C ALA A 39 15.05 10.73 5.51
N TYR A 40 14.46 9.79 4.76
CA TYR A 40 14.44 9.88 3.30
C TYR A 40 13.64 11.08 2.81
N VAL A 41 12.43 11.30 3.34
CA VAL A 41 11.58 12.43 2.98
C VAL A 41 12.27 13.76 3.33
N GLU A 42 12.88 13.88 4.51
CA GLU A 42 13.62 15.07 4.90
C GLU A 42 14.79 15.36 3.94
N GLN A 43 15.59 14.34 3.64
CA GLN A 43 16.75 14.49 2.75
C GLN A 43 16.35 14.82 1.32
N MET A 44 15.27 14.22 0.82
CA MET A 44 14.83 14.34 -0.57
C MET A 44 13.66 15.32 -0.77
N GLN A 45 13.30 16.08 0.24
CA GLN A 45 12.07 16.88 0.29
C GLN A 45 11.84 17.73 -0.97
N SER A 46 12.84 18.49 -1.41
CA SER A 46 12.71 19.35 -2.59
C SER A 46 12.40 18.55 -3.86
N SER A 47 13.11 17.44 -4.06
CA SER A 47 12.92 16.57 -5.22
C SER A 47 11.58 15.85 -5.17
N LEU A 48 11.16 15.38 -4.00
CA LEU A 48 9.89 14.70 -3.82
C LEU A 48 8.71 15.65 -4.05
N ARG A 49 8.75 16.87 -3.54
CA ARG A 49 7.72 17.89 -3.79
C ARG A 49 7.53 18.20 -5.26
N GLU A 50 8.60 18.20 -6.03
CA GLU A 50 8.56 18.50 -7.46
C GLU A 50 8.15 17.29 -8.30
N ASN A 51 8.63 16.10 -7.96
CA ASN A 51 8.61 14.95 -8.84
C ASN A 51 7.77 13.77 -8.36
N LEU A 52 7.47 13.64 -7.07
CA LEU A 52 6.67 12.53 -6.56
C LEU A 52 5.24 12.62 -7.07
N ARG A 53 4.83 11.62 -7.84
CA ARG A 53 3.46 11.54 -8.35
C ARG A 53 2.54 10.81 -7.39
N LEU A 54 3.03 9.73 -6.80
CA LEU A 54 2.26 8.85 -5.94
C LEU A 54 3.20 8.02 -5.08
N TYR A 55 2.88 7.84 -3.82
CA TYR A 55 3.46 6.85 -2.93
C TYR A 55 2.52 5.67 -2.76
N ILE A 56 3.01 4.45 -2.92
CA ILE A 56 2.23 3.22 -2.71
C ILE A 56 2.81 2.48 -1.52
N ASN A 57 2.02 2.29 -0.48
CA ASN A 57 2.41 1.62 0.75
C ASN A 57 1.81 0.22 0.84
N PHE A 58 2.66 -0.74 1.14
CA PHE A 58 2.27 -2.10 1.46
C PHE A 58 2.68 -2.38 2.90
N ASP A 59 1.70 -2.52 3.76
CA ASP A 59 1.91 -2.82 5.16
C ASP A 59 0.86 -3.80 5.67
N MET A 60 1.26 -4.74 6.52
CA MET A 60 0.37 -5.76 7.08
C MET A 60 -0.46 -6.52 6.03
N ASN A 61 0.11 -6.79 4.87
CA ASN A 61 -0.62 -7.46 3.78
C ASN A 61 -0.83 -8.96 3.99
N HIS A 62 -0.16 -9.54 4.98
CA HIS A 62 -0.50 -10.86 5.49
C HIS A 62 -1.80 -10.79 6.28
N VAL A 63 -2.73 -11.67 5.98
CA VAL A 63 -4.05 -11.73 6.61
C VAL A 63 -4.30 -13.15 7.10
N ASP A 64 -4.62 -13.29 8.37
CA ASP A 64 -5.03 -14.55 8.98
C ASP A 64 -6.56 -14.60 9.08
N SER A 65 -7.19 -15.50 8.34
CA SER A 65 -8.65 -15.65 8.31
C SER A 65 -9.27 -16.04 9.65
N ASP A 66 -8.46 -16.57 10.55
CA ASP A 66 -8.89 -16.99 11.89
C ASP A 66 -8.72 -15.89 12.96
N PHE A 67 -8.18 -14.73 12.56
CA PHE A 67 -7.94 -13.62 13.47
C PHE A 67 -9.23 -12.82 13.78
N GLU A 68 -10.01 -13.27 14.75
CA GLU A 68 -11.25 -12.63 15.22
C GLU A 68 -12.19 -12.22 14.05
N ASN A 69 -12.75 -10.99 14.11
CA ASN A 69 -13.64 -10.45 13.08
C ASN A 69 -12.90 -9.65 11.98
N ARG A 70 -11.57 -9.65 11.97
CA ARG A 70 -10.74 -8.87 11.04
C ARG A 70 -9.90 -9.73 10.12
N GLY A 71 -9.88 -11.04 10.37
CA GLY A 71 -8.90 -11.96 9.83
C GLY A 71 -8.75 -11.96 8.32
N ASN A 72 -9.80 -11.72 7.55
CA ASN A 72 -9.75 -11.73 6.09
C ASN A 72 -9.91 -10.32 5.48
N SER A 73 -9.78 -9.25 6.25
CA SER A 73 -9.97 -7.90 5.74
C SER A 73 -8.69 -7.31 5.13
N LEU A 74 -8.84 -6.72 3.95
CA LEU A 74 -7.83 -5.91 3.27
C LEU A 74 -8.44 -4.55 2.97
N THR A 75 -7.92 -3.51 3.60
CA THR A 75 -8.40 -2.14 3.40
C THR A 75 -7.45 -1.39 2.47
N LEU A 76 -7.99 -0.92 1.36
CA LEU A 76 -7.30 -0.07 0.41
C LEU A 76 -7.77 1.36 0.64
N PHE A 77 -6.89 2.24 1.05
CA PHE A 77 -7.25 3.63 1.28
C PHE A 77 -6.31 4.61 0.56
N THR A 78 -6.82 5.77 0.27
CA THR A 78 -6.09 6.84 -0.42
C THR A 78 -6.61 8.20 0.04
N ASN A 79 -5.78 9.23 -0.12
CA ASN A 79 -6.16 10.62 0.13
C ASN A 79 -6.52 11.38 -1.16
N ASN A 80 -6.72 10.68 -2.27
CA ASN A 80 -7.06 11.30 -3.54
C ASN A 80 -8.24 10.60 -4.22
N ASN A 81 -9.24 11.36 -4.62
CA ASN A 81 -10.47 10.80 -5.19
C ASN A 81 -10.27 10.11 -6.54
N ASP A 82 -9.36 10.59 -7.39
CA ASP A 82 -9.11 9.96 -8.67
C ASP A 82 -8.46 8.58 -8.46
N ASP A 83 -7.50 8.48 -7.54
CA ASP A 83 -6.88 7.22 -7.16
C ASP A 83 -7.90 6.26 -6.56
N TYR A 84 -8.80 6.77 -5.71
CA TYR A 84 -9.90 6.00 -5.13
C TYR A 84 -10.79 5.35 -6.19
N GLN A 85 -11.24 6.12 -7.18
CA GLN A 85 -12.08 5.62 -8.26
C GLN A 85 -11.35 4.59 -9.14
N HIS A 86 -10.09 4.84 -9.48
CA HIS A 86 -9.30 3.93 -10.30
C HIS A 86 -9.03 2.60 -9.59
N ILE A 87 -8.62 2.64 -8.32
CA ILE A 87 -8.34 1.43 -7.54
C ILE A 87 -9.61 0.59 -7.36
N GLN A 88 -10.75 1.23 -7.09
CA GLN A 88 -12.04 0.53 -7.03
C GLN A 88 -12.38 -0.17 -8.35
N ALA A 89 -12.20 0.50 -9.48
CA ALA A 89 -12.49 -0.07 -10.79
C ALA A 89 -11.59 -1.30 -11.06
N ILE A 90 -10.31 -1.21 -10.75
CA ILE A 90 -9.36 -2.32 -10.89
C ILE A 90 -9.74 -3.48 -9.97
N ALA A 91 -10.07 -3.20 -8.71
CA ALA A 91 -10.48 -4.24 -7.77
C ALA A 91 -11.77 -4.94 -8.17
N GLN A 92 -12.73 -4.23 -8.77
CA GLN A 92 -13.94 -4.84 -9.32
C GLN A 92 -13.62 -5.80 -10.48
N ILE A 93 -12.66 -5.46 -11.34
CA ILE A 93 -12.17 -6.35 -12.40
C ILE A 93 -11.51 -7.58 -11.76
N TYR A 94 -10.62 -7.38 -10.80
CA TYR A 94 -9.98 -8.47 -10.05
C TYR A 94 -11.00 -9.41 -9.41
N GLN A 95 -12.00 -8.86 -8.71
CA GLN A 95 -13.07 -9.64 -8.07
C GLN A 95 -13.86 -10.48 -9.06
N LYS A 96 -14.06 -9.99 -10.27
CA LYS A 96 -14.75 -10.73 -11.35
C LYS A 96 -13.87 -11.81 -11.95
N GLU A 97 -12.61 -11.51 -12.24
CA GLU A 97 -11.70 -12.43 -12.93
C GLU A 97 -11.09 -13.49 -12.01
N ARG A 98 -10.89 -13.13 -10.74
CA ARG A 98 -10.28 -13.96 -9.69
C ARG A 98 -11.26 -14.22 -8.54
N SER A 99 -12.53 -14.45 -8.85
CA SER A 99 -13.60 -14.56 -7.84
C SER A 99 -13.36 -15.65 -6.81
N GLU A 100 -12.69 -16.74 -7.17
CA GLU A 100 -12.36 -17.82 -6.24
C GLU A 100 -11.47 -17.36 -5.08
N ILE A 101 -10.54 -16.43 -5.34
CA ILE A 101 -9.68 -15.82 -4.33
C ILE A 101 -10.41 -14.66 -3.68
N ALA A 102 -10.89 -13.72 -4.48
CA ALA A 102 -11.47 -12.45 -4.01
C ALA A 102 -12.64 -12.65 -3.03
N ASN A 103 -13.45 -13.69 -3.21
CA ASN A 103 -14.59 -13.99 -2.33
C ASN A 103 -14.19 -14.48 -0.93
N ARG A 104 -12.91 -14.79 -0.71
CA ARG A 104 -12.39 -15.16 0.61
C ARG A 104 -11.95 -13.95 1.43
N TYR A 105 -11.82 -12.78 0.80
CA TYR A 105 -11.33 -11.55 1.42
C TYR A 105 -12.41 -10.47 1.45
N ASP A 106 -12.46 -9.75 2.56
CA ASP A 106 -13.27 -8.55 2.72
C ASP A 106 -12.44 -7.34 2.26
N ILE A 107 -12.51 -7.04 0.96
CA ILE A 107 -11.78 -5.94 0.34
C ILE A 107 -12.57 -4.65 0.55
N ARG A 108 -12.03 -3.77 1.37
CA ARG A 108 -12.64 -2.48 1.74
C ARG A 108 -11.91 -1.32 1.09
N PHE A 109 -12.64 -0.25 0.83
CA PHE A 109 -12.12 0.98 0.25
C PHE A 109 -12.46 2.17 1.11
N GLN A 110 -11.49 3.09 1.29
CA GLN A 110 -11.70 4.33 2.04
C GLN A 110 -11.02 5.50 1.33
N LEU A 111 -11.78 6.59 1.19
CA LEU A 111 -11.22 7.89 0.81
C LEU A 111 -11.00 8.68 2.10
N LEU A 112 -9.74 8.99 2.38
CA LEU A 112 -9.29 9.68 3.58
C LEU A 112 -8.54 10.96 3.17
N ASP A 113 -9.29 11.95 2.72
CA ASP A 113 -8.79 13.18 2.09
C ASP A 113 -8.83 14.41 3.00
N GLY A 114 -9.03 14.20 4.31
CA GLY A 114 -8.98 15.25 5.33
C GLY A 114 -7.56 15.75 5.60
N ASP A 115 -7.48 16.98 6.11
CA ASP A 115 -6.24 17.54 6.61
C ASP A 115 -5.78 16.85 7.90
N LEU A 116 -4.53 17.02 8.26
CA LEU A 116 -4.00 16.51 9.53
C LEU A 116 -4.79 17.11 10.71
N GLY A 117 -5.42 16.25 11.49
CA GLY A 117 -6.29 16.61 12.62
C GLY A 117 -7.80 16.44 12.32
N ASP A 118 -8.18 16.21 11.08
CA ASP A 118 -9.57 15.94 10.71
C ASP A 118 -9.95 14.48 10.96
N ASP A 119 -11.26 14.22 11.13
CA ASP A 119 -11.78 12.86 11.37
C ASP A 119 -11.57 11.91 10.19
N ASN A 120 -11.47 12.45 8.97
CA ASN A 120 -11.23 11.69 7.73
C ASN A 120 -9.81 11.86 7.19
N GLN A 121 -8.86 12.22 8.04
CA GLN A 121 -7.44 12.23 7.69
C GLN A 121 -6.93 10.82 7.40
N MET A 122 -5.91 10.71 6.55
CA MET A 122 -5.17 9.47 6.40
C MET A 122 -4.40 9.16 7.69
N PRO A 123 -4.54 7.95 8.28
CA PRO A 123 -3.85 7.63 9.54
C PRO A 123 -2.34 7.67 9.36
N CYS A 124 -1.63 8.19 10.36
CA CYS A 124 -0.16 8.27 10.37
C CYS A 124 0.43 7.07 11.15
N ASN A 125 0.17 5.87 10.64
CA ASN A 125 0.49 4.61 11.30
C ASN A 125 1.39 3.68 10.48
N SER A 126 2.01 4.19 9.41
CA SER A 126 2.97 3.47 8.58
C SER A 126 3.77 4.45 7.72
N ASP A 127 4.71 3.96 6.94
CA ASP A 127 5.69 4.73 6.15
C ASP A 127 5.10 5.66 5.07
N HIS A 128 3.80 5.61 4.81
CA HIS A 128 3.15 6.61 3.96
C HIS A 128 3.03 7.99 4.63
N CYS A 129 3.01 8.03 5.95
CA CYS A 129 2.78 9.25 6.72
C CYS A 129 3.72 10.42 6.35
N PRO A 130 5.06 10.27 6.33
CA PRO A 130 5.94 11.37 5.96
C PRO A 130 5.76 11.81 4.49
N PHE A 131 5.40 10.92 3.58
CA PHE A 131 5.12 11.28 2.19
C PHE A 131 3.82 12.07 2.02
N VAL A 132 2.87 11.90 2.92
CA VAL A 132 1.61 12.64 2.91
C VAL A 132 1.77 13.98 3.65
N TYR A 133 2.30 13.97 4.87
CA TYR A 133 2.23 15.12 5.77
C TYR A 133 3.51 15.96 5.82
N ASP A 134 4.68 15.34 5.71
CA ASP A 134 5.95 16.07 5.79
C ASP A 134 6.31 16.73 4.44
N LEU A 135 5.66 16.32 3.35
CA LEU A 135 5.77 16.96 2.04
C LEU A 135 4.81 18.14 1.82
N GLY A 136 3.87 18.40 2.73
CA GLY A 136 2.98 19.55 2.62
C GLY A 136 1.48 19.24 2.69
N GLY A 137 1.11 18.20 3.43
CA GLY A 137 -0.29 17.88 3.68
C GLY A 137 -1.00 17.31 2.45
N LYS A 138 -2.04 17.97 1.97
CA LYS A 138 -2.84 17.51 0.81
C LYS A 138 -2.07 17.33 -0.50
N ASP A 139 -0.88 17.86 -0.61
CA ASP A 139 -0.06 17.76 -1.82
C ASP A 139 0.60 16.38 -1.97
N GLY A 140 0.80 15.66 -0.87
CA GLY A 140 1.30 14.29 -0.89
C GLY A 140 0.22 13.28 -1.21
N ARG A 141 0.35 12.53 -2.32
CA ARG A 141 -0.60 11.49 -2.73
C ARG A 141 -0.09 10.13 -2.31
N ALA A 142 -0.93 9.38 -1.62
CA ALA A 142 -0.64 8.02 -1.24
C ALA A 142 -1.83 7.08 -1.45
N VAL A 143 -1.51 5.84 -1.80
CA VAL A 143 -2.42 4.69 -1.70
C VAL A 143 -1.79 3.66 -0.78
N VAL A 144 -2.60 3.09 0.06
CA VAL A 144 -2.15 2.17 1.11
C VAL A 144 -3.00 0.91 1.10
N CYS A 145 -2.36 -0.25 1.18
CA CYS A 145 -3.01 -1.50 1.50
C CYS A 145 -2.63 -1.91 2.93
N TYR A 146 -3.65 -2.14 3.73
CA TYR A 146 -3.52 -2.52 5.12
C TYR A 146 -4.39 -3.73 5.44
N GLY A 147 -3.78 -4.80 5.93
CA GLY A 147 -4.50 -6.02 6.30
C GLY A 147 -5.09 -5.97 7.70
N GLY A 148 -5.99 -6.91 7.98
CA GLY A 148 -6.63 -7.06 9.28
C GLY A 148 -5.70 -7.52 10.41
N GLY A 149 -4.54 -8.04 10.05
CA GLY A 149 -3.56 -8.57 11.00
C GLY A 149 -3.66 -10.06 11.26
N SER A 150 -2.88 -10.53 12.19
CA SER A 150 -2.82 -11.92 12.62
C SER A 150 -2.59 -12.03 14.13
N TRP A 151 -2.78 -13.20 14.70
CA TRP A 151 -2.51 -13.48 16.12
C TRP A 151 -1.03 -13.33 16.47
N GLU A 152 -0.16 -13.56 15.51
CA GLU A 152 1.30 -13.53 15.66
C GLU A 152 1.88 -12.12 15.63
N TYR A 153 1.10 -11.12 15.21
CA TYR A 153 1.53 -9.74 15.06
C TYR A 153 2.29 -9.21 16.29
N HIS A 154 3.48 -8.68 16.07
CA HIS A 154 4.41 -8.20 17.11
C HIS A 154 4.83 -9.25 18.13
N THR A 155 4.85 -10.53 17.75
CA THR A 155 5.33 -11.62 18.60
C THR A 155 6.44 -12.41 17.91
N TYR A 156 7.16 -13.24 18.68
CA TYR A 156 8.16 -14.17 18.13
C TYR A 156 7.54 -15.32 17.33
N LEU A 157 6.21 -15.43 17.30
CA LEU A 157 5.46 -16.42 16.52
C LEU A 157 5.20 -15.96 15.09
N ASP A 158 5.49 -14.69 14.78
CA ASP A 158 5.38 -14.15 13.41
C ASP A 158 6.55 -14.66 12.57
N THR A 159 6.34 -15.81 11.96
CA THR A 159 7.34 -16.59 11.23
C THR A 159 6.86 -16.96 9.84
N MET A 160 7.79 -17.26 8.93
CA MET A 160 7.51 -17.51 7.51
C MET A 160 6.62 -18.74 7.25
N ASP A 161 6.53 -19.69 8.17
CA ASP A 161 5.63 -20.84 8.06
C ASP A 161 4.15 -20.47 8.23
N ARG A 162 3.86 -19.27 8.74
CA ARG A 162 2.51 -18.70 8.86
C ARG A 162 2.12 -17.80 7.68
N PHE A 163 3.00 -17.68 6.71
CA PHE A 163 2.83 -16.75 5.60
C PHE A 163 1.66 -17.11 4.68
N ASN A 164 0.81 -16.14 4.37
CA ASN A 164 -0.33 -16.29 3.47
C ASN A 164 -0.03 -15.63 2.11
N GLU A 165 0.40 -16.45 1.15
CA GLU A 165 0.71 -15.97 -0.21
C GLU A 165 -0.51 -15.40 -0.93
N GLU A 166 -1.70 -15.95 -0.65
CA GLU A 166 -2.92 -15.56 -1.33
C GLU A 166 -3.37 -14.13 -0.98
N SER A 167 -3.21 -13.72 0.27
CA SER A 167 -3.52 -12.34 0.66
C SER A 167 -2.60 -11.33 -0.03
N LEU A 168 -1.36 -11.73 -0.30
CA LEU A 168 -0.45 -10.92 -1.11
C LEU A 168 -0.85 -10.86 -2.59
N ASP A 169 -1.40 -11.95 -3.15
CA ASP A 169 -1.89 -11.94 -4.55
C ASP A 169 -2.97 -10.86 -4.73
N VAL A 170 -3.89 -10.72 -3.79
CA VAL A 170 -4.94 -9.68 -3.83
C VAL A 170 -4.33 -8.28 -3.93
N SER A 171 -3.49 -7.92 -2.97
CA SER A 171 -2.93 -6.56 -2.88
C SER A 171 -1.95 -6.26 -4.02
N THR A 172 -1.07 -7.21 -4.34
CA THR A 172 -0.05 -7.00 -5.39
C THR A 172 -0.65 -6.98 -6.79
N THR A 173 -1.70 -7.76 -7.06
CA THR A 173 -2.37 -7.73 -8.37
C THR A 173 -3.13 -6.42 -8.56
N ILE A 174 -3.88 -5.96 -7.55
CA ILE A 174 -4.64 -4.70 -7.65
C ILE A 174 -3.67 -3.52 -7.84
N TYR A 175 -2.67 -3.38 -6.98
CA TYR A 175 -1.73 -2.26 -7.09
C TYR A 175 -0.74 -2.40 -8.24
N GLY A 176 -0.31 -3.61 -8.58
CA GLY A 176 0.51 -3.84 -9.76
C GLY A 176 -0.22 -3.45 -11.05
N THR A 177 -1.52 -3.68 -11.13
CA THR A 177 -2.36 -3.21 -12.24
C THR A 177 -2.49 -1.69 -12.23
N TYR A 178 -2.65 -1.09 -11.05
CA TYR A 178 -2.73 0.36 -10.90
C TYR A 178 -1.43 1.10 -11.31
N MET A 179 -0.28 0.45 -11.14
CA MET A 179 1.04 1.01 -11.52
C MET A 179 1.31 1.00 -13.03
N ARG A 180 0.54 0.24 -13.82
CA ARG A 180 0.66 0.14 -15.29
C ARG A 180 -0.06 1.26 -16.01
#